data_d0efc0778a6f25f8563435cde6b65a40
#
_entry.id   d0efc0778a6f25f8563435cde6b65a40
#
_cell.length_a   1.000
_cell.length_b   1.000
_cell.length_c   1.000
_cell.angle_alpha   90.00
_cell.angle_beta   90.00
_cell.angle_gamma   90.00
#
_symmetry.space_group_name_H-M   'P 1'
#
loop_
_entity.id
_entity.type
_entity.pdbx_description
1 polymer ?
#
loop_
_entity_poly.entity_id
_entity_poly.type
_entity_poly.pdbx_seq_one_letter_code
_entity_poly.pdbx_strand_id
1 'polypeptide(L)'
;MNHPTLPAHYDHVGSFLRPKYLLEAREQKANGNITPEALRLVEDKAISEIVKFQEDVGLKSITDGEFRRTYFHIDFLDQLGGVKTDIPVTVVKPDGTQELAPPVMKVVDKVRHVKDIQLADFEYLKSQVSQGNTAKVTIPSPTMLHFRGGRAGISKQHYPELDPDFYQDVANAYGEELRSLAAAGCTYVQMDDTNLAYLCDEKMREAARQRGDDPNELPHRYAKFINLVVAQKPAGMTLAMHLCRGNFKSTHAASGNYEPVAEALLKEMDLDAYFMEYDDDRSGDFKPLRYLPKGKTVVLGLVTTKFGAMESKDGLKRRIDEAARYAPLDQLALSPQCGFSSTVHGNDIAVEAQRAKLRLVIETAQEVWG
;
A
#
# COMPACT_ATOMS: atom_id res chain seq x y z
N MET A 1 11.09 12.11 -25.10
CA MET A 1 11.58 11.87 -23.71
C MET A 1 10.38 11.33 -22.96
N ASN A 2 10.44 10.07 -22.50
CA ASN A 2 9.37 9.53 -21.66
C ASN A 2 9.40 10.32 -20.35
N HIS A 3 8.30 10.99 -20.04
CA HIS A 3 8.12 11.56 -18.72
C HIS A 3 8.19 10.41 -17.70
N PRO A 4 8.92 10.56 -16.58
CA PRO A 4 8.90 9.55 -15.54
C PRO A 4 7.47 9.31 -15.10
N THR A 5 7.09 8.06 -14.92
CA THR A 5 5.76 7.62 -14.45
C THR A 5 5.46 8.17 -13.05
N LEU A 6 6.49 8.51 -12.29
CA LEU A 6 6.46 9.09 -10.95
C LEU A 6 6.95 10.54 -10.95
N PRO A 7 6.57 11.37 -9.97
CA PRO A 7 7.04 12.75 -9.84
C PRO A 7 8.56 12.90 -9.70
N ALA A 8 9.26 11.87 -9.21
CA ALA A 8 10.72 11.81 -9.09
C ALA A 8 11.21 10.36 -9.08
N HIS A 9 12.52 10.13 -9.22
CA HIS A 9 13.15 8.81 -9.02
C HIS A 9 13.28 8.42 -7.54
N TYR A 10 12.50 9.05 -6.66
CA TYR A 10 12.34 8.70 -5.27
C TYR A 10 10.89 8.91 -4.84
N ASP A 11 10.45 8.11 -3.91
CA ASP A 11 9.09 8.17 -3.36
C ASP A 11 9.06 7.58 -1.95
N HIS A 12 7.89 7.46 -1.36
CA HIS A 12 7.61 6.78 -0.11
C HIS A 12 6.28 6.02 -0.20
N VAL A 13 6.03 5.09 0.74
CA VAL A 13 4.86 4.21 0.67
C VAL A 13 3.57 4.90 1.10
N GLY A 14 3.64 5.87 2.03
CA GLY A 14 2.44 6.67 2.38
C GLY A 14 2.28 6.96 3.86
N SER A 15 2.44 5.96 4.73
CA SER A 15 2.21 6.15 6.16
C SER A 15 3.41 6.72 6.92
N PHE A 16 3.13 7.57 7.90
CA PHE A 16 4.10 8.22 8.78
C PHE A 16 3.78 7.96 10.26
N LEU A 17 4.79 8.14 11.13
CA LEU A 17 4.60 8.04 12.57
C LEU A 17 3.57 9.08 13.04
N ARG A 18 2.57 8.61 13.76
CA ARG A 18 1.49 9.45 14.27
C ARG A 18 1.95 10.25 15.48
N PRO A 19 1.67 11.56 15.56
CA PRO A 19 1.95 12.35 16.75
C PRO A 19 1.10 11.87 17.93
N LYS A 20 1.66 11.93 19.13
CA LYS A 20 1.03 11.44 20.37
C LYS A 20 -0.37 12.03 20.59
N TYR A 21 -0.53 13.34 20.39
CA TYR A 21 -1.82 14.02 20.58
C TYR A 21 -2.92 13.50 19.65
N LEU A 22 -2.56 12.99 18.43
CA LEU A 22 -3.51 12.37 17.52
C LEU A 22 -3.95 11.00 18.05
N LEU A 23 -3.02 10.19 18.56
CA LEU A 23 -3.33 8.88 19.16
C LEU A 23 -4.23 9.06 20.38
N GLU A 24 -3.94 10.03 21.26
CA GLU A 24 -4.76 10.38 22.41
C GLU A 24 -6.17 10.84 22.01
N ALA A 25 -6.30 11.67 20.96
CA ALA A 25 -7.62 12.09 20.47
C ALA A 25 -8.43 10.92 19.90
N ARG A 26 -7.78 9.99 19.18
CA ARG A 26 -8.44 8.77 18.67
C ARG A 26 -8.94 7.88 19.81
N GLU A 27 -8.16 7.73 20.88
CA GLU A 27 -8.58 7.01 22.08
C GLU A 27 -9.76 7.71 22.78
N GLN A 28 -9.71 9.03 22.94
CA GLN A 28 -10.83 9.81 23.52
C GLN A 28 -12.10 9.64 22.71
N LYS A 29 -12.00 9.65 21.38
CA LYS A 29 -13.16 9.40 20.51
C LYS A 29 -13.70 7.98 20.67
N ALA A 30 -12.83 6.97 20.74
CA ALA A 30 -13.22 5.58 20.95
C ALA A 30 -13.96 5.38 22.29
N ASN A 31 -13.55 6.14 23.33
CA ASN A 31 -14.18 6.16 24.65
C ASN A 31 -15.42 7.09 24.72
N GLY A 32 -15.82 7.74 23.64
CA GLY A 32 -16.97 8.65 23.60
C GLY A 32 -16.74 10.00 24.26
N ASN A 33 -15.52 10.39 24.60
CA ASN A 33 -15.17 11.62 25.28
C ASN A 33 -15.11 12.85 24.36
N ILE A 34 -14.93 12.64 23.05
CA ILE A 34 -14.98 13.70 22.02
C ILE A 34 -15.86 13.25 20.85
N THR A 35 -16.38 14.22 20.09
CA THR A 35 -17.21 13.95 18.91
C THR A 35 -16.33 13.57 17.69
N PRO A 36 -16.92 12.96 16.64
CA PRO A 36 -16.22 12.74 15.37
C PRO A 36 -15.66 14.04 14.75
N GLU A 37 -16.41 15.14 14.85
CA GLU A 37 -16.00 16.45 14.32
C GLU A 37 -14.79 17.01 15.08
N ALA A 38 -14.76 16.83 16.42
CA ALA A 38 -13.61 17.24 17.24
C ALA A 38 -12.36 16.41 16.87
N LEU A 39 -12.50 15.08 16.64
CA LEU A 39 -11.41 14.26 16.14
C LEU A 39 -10.95 14.74 14.78
N ARG A 40 -11.87 15.06 13.84
CA ARG A 40 -11.55 15.53 12.49
C ARG A 40 -10.65 16.77 12.53
N LEU A 41 -10.90 17.73 13.43
CA LEU A 41 -10.06 18.92 13.59
C LEU A 41 -8.64 18.57 14.06
N VAL A 42 -8.50 17.57 14.92
CA VAL A 42 -7.17 17.09 15.38
C VAL A 42 -6.44 16.38 14.23
N GLU A 43 -7.13 15.56 13.44
CA GLU A 43 -6.60 14.90 12.25
C GLU A 43 -6.18 15.94 11.19
N ASP A 44 -6.99 16.94 10.93
CA ASP A 44 -6.68 18.04 9.99
C ASP A 44 -5.38 18.75 10.38
N LYS A 45 -5.22 19.08 11.66
CA LYS A 45 -3.98 19.67 12.17
C LYS A 45 -2.79 18.75 11.95
N ALA A 46 -2.91 17.47 12.31
CA ALA A 46 -1.83 16.50 12.16
C ALA A 46 -1.44 16.30 10.69
N ILE A 47 -2.43 16.29 9.78
CA ILE A 47 -2.20 16.18 8.34
C ILE A 47 -1.49 17.42 7.80
N SER A 48 -1.90 18.62 8.19
CA SER A 48 -1.18 19.84 7.81
C SER A 48 0.29 19.82 8.25
N GLU A 49 0.57 19.35 9.47
CA GLU A 49 1.93 19.21 10.00
C GLU A 49 2.75 18.16 9.24
N ILE A 50 2.16 17.01 8.89
CA ILE A 50 2.89 15.95 8.15
C ILE A 50 3.09 16.31 6.67
N VAL A 51 2.18 17.03 6.05
CA VAL A 51 2.38 17.58 4.70
C VAL A 51 3.58 18.50 4.69
N LYS A 52 3.63 19.48 5.61
CA LYS A 52 4.78 20.37 5.74
C LYS A 52 6.08 19.60 6.01
N PHE A 53 6.06 18.59 6.88
CA PHE A 53 7.22 17.74 7.14
C PHE A 53 7.74 17.07 5.87
N GLN A 54 6.85 16.49 5.03
CA GLN A 54 7.21 15.85 3.78
C GLN A 54 7.83 16.83 2.78
N GLU A 55 7.26 18.02 2.66
CA GLU A 55 7.78 19.09 1.80
C GLU A 55 9.13 19.62 2.30
N ASP A 56 9.30 19.84 3.61
CA ASP A 56 10.55 20.30 4.24
C ASP A 56 11.68 19.25 4.09
N VAL A 57 11.36 17.97 3.98
CA VAL A 57 12.34 16.92 3.67
C VAL A 57 12.73 16.91 2.20
N GLY A 58 11.84 17.35 1.30
CA GLY A 58 12.04 17.44 -0.14
C GLY A 58 11.30 16.39 -0.96
N LEU A 59 10.32 15.70 -0.39
CA LEU A 59 9.46 14.75 -1.13
C LEU A 59 8.63 15.47 -2.19
N LYS A 60 8.35 14.79 -3.30
CA LYS A 60 7.53 15.29 -4.43
C LYS A 60 6.15 14.68 -4.48
N SER A 61 6.00 13.47 -3.93
CA SER A 61 4.71 12.84 -3.67
C SER A 61 4.36 13.04 -2.21
N ILE A 62 3.18 13.59 -1.92
CA ILE A 62 2.76 14.00 -0.59
C ILE A 62 1.47 13.25 -0.23
N THR A 63 1.46 12.56 0.91
CA THR A 63 0.28 11.88 1.46
C THR A 63 -0.23 12.58 2.73
N ASP A 64 -1.42 12.21 3.17
CA ASP A 64 -1.96 12.60 4.48
C ASP A 64 -1.32 11.85 5.68
N GLY A 65 -0.26 11.06 5.42
CA GLY A 65 0.40 10.22 6.42
C GLY A 65 -0.42 9.03 6.88
N GLU A 66 -1.61 8.82 6.27
CA GLU A 66 -2.60 7.80 6.64
C GLU A 66 -3.14 7.99 8.07
N PHE A 67 -3.22 9.25 8.50
CA PHE A 67 -3.53 9.61 9.88
C PHE A 67 -4.99 9.39 10.27
N ARG A 68 -5.90 9.26 9.28
CA ARG A 68 -7.35 9.07 9.53
C ARG A 68 -7.74 7.61 9.67
N ARG A 69 -6.89 6.67 9.25
CA ARG A 69 -7.22 5.24 9.23
C ARG A 69 -6.60 4.45 10.38
N THR A 70 -7.27 3.41 10.81
CA THR A 70 -6.80 2.43 11.80
C THR A 70 -6.11 1.27 11.10
N TYR A 71 -6.76 0.73 10.07
CA TYR A 71 -6.24 -0.35 9.22
C TYR A 71 -6.23 0.08 7.77
N PHE A 72 -5.12 -0.14 7.06
CA PHE A 72 -4.95 0.30 5.67
C PHE A 72 -6.01 -0.25 4.70
N HIS A 73 -6.59 -1.41 4.98
CA HIS A 73 -7.53 -2.09 4.10
C HIS A 73 -8.98 -2.05 4.60
N ILE A 74 -9.23 -2.25 5.89
CA ILE A 74 -10.58 -2.36 6.44
C ILE A 74 -11.32 -1.04 6.29
N ASP A 75 -10.69 0.06 6.68
CA ASP A 75 -11.30 1.39 6.72
C ASP A 75 -11.80 1.87 5.33
N PHE A 76 -11.27 1.32 4.25
CA PHE A 76 -11.74 1.54 2.89
C PHE A 76 -12.77 0.49 2.46
N LEU A 77 -12.42 -0.80 2.57
CA LEU A 77 -13.20 -1.89 1.99
C LEU A 77 -14.56 -2.08 2.68
N ASP A 78 -14.65 -1.80 3.99
CA ASP A 78 -15.90 -1.88 4.76
C ASP A 78 -16.93 -0.80 4.35
N GLN A 79 -16.49 0.22 3.61
CA GLN A 79 -17.38 1.27 3.07
C GLN A 79 -17.98 0.91 1.71
N LEU A 80 -17.53 -0.17 1.06
CA LEU A 80 -18.15 -0.70 -0.14
C LEU A 80 -19.48 -1.38 0.20
N GLY A 81 -20.51 -1.14 -0.61
CA GLY A 81 -21.75 -1.89 -0.50
C GLY A 81 -21.49 -3.38 -0.74
N GLY A 82 -22.14 -4.24 0.04
CA GLY A 82 -21.99 -5.69 -0.04
C GLY A 82 -20.83 -6.27 0.77
N VAL A 83 -19.98 -5.44 1.34
CA VAL A 83 -18.89 -5.86 2.23
C VAL A 83 -19.29 -5.66 3.68
N LYS A 84 -18.93 -6.59 4.56
CA LYS A 84 -19.11 -6.48 6.01
C LYS A 84 -17.87 -6.96 6.72
N THR A 85 -17.55 -6.27 7.80
CA THR A 85 -16.47 -6.66 8.71
C THR A 85 -17.07 -7.38 9.89
N ASP A 86 -16.67 -8.63 10.14
CA ASP A 86 -17.03 -9.34 11.35
C ASP A 86 -16.30 -8.73 12.56
N ILE A 87 -16.95 -8.75 13.73
CA ILE A 87 -16.36 -8.29 14.98
C ILE A 87 -15.06 -9.07 15.24
N PRO A 88 -13.98 -8.40 15.71
CA PRO A 88 -12.72 -9.07 15.96
C PRO A 88 -12.88 -10.28 16.88
N VAL A 89 -12.38 -11.42 16.45
CA VAL A 89 -12.32 -12.61 17.31
C VAL A 89 -11.12 -12.44 18.24
N THR A 90 -11.33 -12.61 19.53
CA THR A 90 -10.24 -12.68 20.49
C THR A 90 -9.48 -13.99 20.26
N VAL A 91 -8.21 -13.90 19.90
CA VAL A 91 -7.31 -15.05 19.76
C VAL A 91 -6.53 -15.20 21.06
N VAL A 92 -6.56 -16.40 21.63
CA VAL A 92 -5.73 -16.73 22.78
C VAL A 92 -4.37 -17.20 22.27
N LYS A 93 -3.30 -16.51 22.65
CA LYS A 93 -1.93 -16.90 22.34
C LYS A 93 -1.50 -18.15 23.13
N PRO A 94 -0.46 -18.86 22.70
CA PRO A 94 0.08 -20.00 23.44
C PRO A 94 0.50 -19.68 24.89
N ASP A 95 0.82 -18.42 25.19
CA ASP A 95 1.13 -17.92 26.55
C ASP A 95 -0.10 -17.57 27.40
N GLY A 96 -1.32 -17.78 26.86
CA GLY A 96 -2.57 -17.49 27.52
C GLY A 96 -3.03 -16.01 27.41
N THR A 97 -2.25 -15.14 26.80
CA THR A 97 -2.67 -13.75 26.57
C THR A 97 -3.71 -13.67 25.46
N GLN A 98 -4.70 -12.79 25.65
CA GLN A 98 -5.73 -12.52 24.64
C GLN A 98 -5.29 -11.36 23.75
N GLU A 99 -5.34 -11.56 22.43
CA GLU A 99 -5.10 -10.52 21.44
C GLU A 99 -6.31 -10.43 20.51
N LEU A 100 -6.73 -9.20 20.18
CA LEU A 100 -7.73 -8.97 19.16
C LEU A 100 -7.11 -9.28 17.80
N ALA A 101 -7.58 -10.33 17.13
CA ALA A 101 -7.26 -10.55 15.73
C ALA A 101 -7.86 -9.43 14.88
N PRO A 102 -7.20 -9.02 13.77
CA PRO A 102 -7.81 -8.09 12.83
C PRO A 102 -9.16 -8.62 12.37
N PRO A 103 -10.18 -7.75 12.26
CA PRO A 103 -11.50 -8.17 11.78
C PRO A 103 -11.41 -8.89 10.43
N VAL A 104 -12.23 -9.90 10.24
CA VAL A 104 -12.34 -10.61 8.96
C VAL A 104 -13.45 -9.97 8.15
N MET A 105 -13.12 -9.58 6.92
CA MET A 105 -14.09 -9.06 5.96
C MET A 105 -14.78 -10.21 5.23
N LYS A 106 -16.07 -10.04 4.95
CA LYS A 106 -16.88 -10.94 4.14
C LYS A 106 -17.64 -10.15 3.07
N VAL A 107 -17.77 -10.73 1.92
CA VAL A 107 -18.66 -10.24 0.87
C VAL A 107 -20.01 -10.96 1.03
N VAL A 108 -21.02 -10.23 1.47
CA VAL A 108 -22.32 -10.77 1.85
C VAL A 108 -23.44 -10.43 0.85
N ASP A 109 -23.18 -9.48 -0.06
CA ASP A 109 -24.07 -9.02 -1.15
C ASP A 109 -23.23 -8.63 -2.36
N LYS A 110 -23.85 -8.18 -3.45
CA LYS A 110 -23.16 -7.60 -4.62
C LYS A 110 -22.31 -6.41 -4.20
N VAL A 111 -21.03 -6.42 -4.60
CA VAL A 111 -20.11 -5.32 -4.30
C VAL A 111 -20.43 -4.13 -5.20
N ARG A 112 -20.49 -2.93 -4.61
CA ARG A 112 -20.76 -1.69 -5.32
C ARG A 112 -20.16 -0.48 -4.60
N HIS A 113 -19.84 0.54 -5.33
CA HIS A 113 -19.54 1.86 -4.80
C HIS A 113 -20.86 2.53 -4.38
N VAL A 114 -21.01 2.88 -3.12
CA VAL A 114 -22.24 3.46 -2.56
C VAL A 114 -22.06 4.92 -2.14
N LYS A 115 -20.82 5.36 -2.06
CA LYS A 115 -20.41 6.73 -1.74
C LYS A 115 -18.93 6.91 -2.05
N ASP A 116 -18.50 8.14 -2.25
CA ASP A 116 -17.07 8.48 -2.29
C ASP A 116 -16.41 8.17 -0.95
N ILE A 117 -15.31 7.42 -0.97
CA ILE A 117 -14.64 6.94 0.24
C ILE A 117 -13.48 7.86 0.61
N GLN A 118 -12.63 8.20 -0.36
CA GLN A 118 -11.41 8.99 -0.14
C GLN A 118 -11.53 10.45 -0.58
N LEU A 119 -12.62 10.84 -1.25
CA LEU A 119 -12.75 12.16 -1.89
C LEU A 119 -12.53 13.31 -0.91
N ALA A 120 -13.25 13.32 0.22
CA ALA A 120 -13.14 14.41 1.22
C ALA A 120 -11.75 14.49 1.86
N ASP A 121 -11.08 13.34 2.04
CA ASP A 121 -9.72 13.27 2.57
C ASP A 121 -8.69 13.76 1.55
N PHE A 122 -8.89 13.40 0.28
CA PHE A 122 -8.06 13.89 -0.82
C PHE A 122 -8.21 15.41 -1.03
N GLU A 123 -9.44 15.94 -1.02
CA GLU A 123 -9.67 17.37 -1.16
C GLU A 123 -8.97 18.18 -0.05
N TYR A 124 -9.01 17.69 1.19
CA TYR A 124 -8.28 18.29 2.29
C TYR A 124 -6.77 18.20 2.06
N LEU A 125 -6.23 17.01 1.74
CA LEU A 125 -4.80 16.84 1.43
C LEU A 125 -4.36 17.79 0.32
N LYS A 126 -5.09 17.83 -0.79
CA LYS A 126 -4.81 18.71 -1.94
C LYS A 126 -4.76 20.18 -1.55
N SER A 127 -5.63 20.61 -0.63
CA SER A 127 -5.65 22.01 -0.13
C SER A 127 -4.40 22.38 0.69
N GLN A 128 -3.67 21.39 1.21
CA GLN A 128 -2.47 21.58 2.03
C GLN A 128 -1.18 21.47 1.21
N VAL A 129 -1.20 20.74 0.07
CA VAL A 129 -0.01 20.47 -0.74
C VAL A 129 0.39 21.68 -1.56
N SER A 130 1.67 22.08 -1.45
CA SER A 130 2.23 23.22 -2.16
C SER A 130 2.36 22.96 -3.68
N GLN A 131 2.27 24.03 -4.46
CA GLN A 131 2.47 23.98 -5.91
C GLN A 131 3.82 23.32 -6.27
N GLY A 132 3.83 22.44 -7.26
CA GLY A 132 5.03 21.70 -7.71
C GLY A 132 5.21 20.36 -7.01
N ASN A 133 4.38 20.01 -6.04
CA ASN A 133 4.28 18.68 -5.45
C ASN A 133 2.96 18.00 -5.88
N THR A 134 2.91 16.68 -5.75
CA THR A 134 1.76 15.85 -6.15
C THR A 134 1.11 15.24 -4.92
N ALA A 135 -0.18 15.50 -4.72
CA ALA A 135 -0.97 14.81 -3.71
C ALA A 135 -1.18 13.34 -4.14
N LYS A 136 -0.77 12.40 -3.30
CA LYS A 136 -0.82 10.96 -3.50
C LYS A 136 -1.83 10.33 -2.54
N VAL A 137 -2.73 9.53 -3.08
CA VAL A 137 -3.72 8.76 -2.31
C VAL A 137 -3.29 7.31 -2.22
N THR A 138 -3.42 6.69 -1.05
CA THR A 138 -3.20 5.26 -0.84
C THR A 138 -4.52 4.56 -0.52
N ILE A 139 -4.83 3.48 -1.23
CA ILE A 139 -6.03 2.66 -1.04
C ILE A 139 -5.62 1.18 -1.00
N PRO A 140 -6.41 0.27 -0.41
CA PRO A 140 -6.07 -1.15 -0.45
C PRO A 140 -6.20 -1.73 -1.87
N SER A 141 -5.45 -2.80 -2.15
CA SER A 141 -5.66 -3.62 -3.35
C SER A 141 -7.02 -4.35 -3.29
N PRO A 142 -7.73 -4.49 -4.42
CA PRO A 142 -9.00 -5.20 -4.47
C PRO A 142 -8.88 -6.69 -4.11
N THR A 143 -7.70 -7.28 -4.26
CA THR A 143 -7.42 -8.69 -3.91
C THR A 143 -7.61 -8.97 -2.42
N MET A 144 -7.57 -7.93 -1.57
CA MET A 144 -7.78 -8.04 -0.12
C MET A 144 -9.18 -8.59 0.24
N LEU A 145 -10.19 -8.42 -0.62
CA LEU A 145 -11.52 -8.99 -0.44
C LEU A 145 -11.57 -10.52 -0.61
N HIS A 146 -10.56 -11.10 -1.28
CA HIS A 146 -10.50 -12.54 -1.53
C HIS A 146 -9.44 -13.25 -0.66
N PHE A 147 -8.23 -12.74 -0.60
CA PHE A 147 -7.05 -13.49 -0.16
C PHE A 147 -7.19 -14.14 1.23
N ARG A 148 -7.66 -13.39 2.23
CA ARG A 148 -7.71 -13.89 3.62
C ARG A 148 -8.82 -14.92 3.85
N GLY A 149 -10.01 -14.66 3.29
CA GLY A 149 -11.18 -15.51 3.43
C GLY A 149 -11.31 -16.57 2.34
N GLY A 150 -10.54 -16.43 1.26
CA GLY A 150 -10.68 -17.27 0.07
C GLY A 150 -12.12 -17.27 -0.45
N ARG A 151 -12.48 -18.32 -1.16
CA ARG A 151 -13.84 -18.51 -1.69
C ARG A 151 -14.92 -18.51 -0.60
N ALA A 152 -14.59 -18.97 0.62
CA ALA A 152 -15.52 -19.05 1.75
C ALA A 152 -15.93 -17.68 2.29
N GLY A 153 -15.12 -16.66 2.10
CA GLY A 153 -15.40 -15.28 2.52
C GLY A 153 -16.36 -14.54 1.57
N ILE A 154 -16.79 -15.15 0.47
CA ILE A 154 -17.61 -14.51 -0.57
C ILE A 154 -18.93 -15.29 -0.74
N SER A 155 -20.05 -14.59 -0.64
CA SER A 155 -21.39 -15.16 -0.73
C SER A 155 -21.62 -15.93 -2.03
N LYS A 156 -21.91 -17.24 -1.93
CA LYS A 156 -22.27 -18.07 -3.06
C LYS A 156 -23.65 -17.75 -3.64
N GLN A 157 -24.51 -17.13 -2.86
CA GLN A 157 -25.83 -16.70 -3.30
C GLN A 157 -25.73 -15.56 -4.32
N HIS A 158 -24.84 -14.59 -4.07
CA HIS A 158 -24.66 -13.40 -4.92
C HIS A 158 -23.60 -13.61 -6.01
N TYR A 159 -22.64 -14.49 -5.73
CA TYR A 159 -21.54 -14.85 -6.63
C TYR A 159 -21.38 -16.38 -6.63
N PRO A 160 -22.17 -17.12 -7.43
CA PRO A 160 -22.00 -18.57 -7.57
C PRO A 160 -20.58 -18.94 -8.00
N GLU A 161 -20.03 -18.18 -8.97
CA GLU A 161 -18.63 -18.19 -9.37
C GLU A 161 -17.99 -16.80 -9.10
N LEU A 162 -16.66 -16.77 -8.99
CA LEU A 162 -15.94 -15.49 -8.77
C LEU A 162 -15.75 -14.72 -10.07
N ASP A 163 -15.39 -15.42 -11.14
CA ASP A 163 -15.17 -14.87 -12.47
C ASP A 163 -16.42 -15.14 -13.35
N PRO A 164 -16.94 -14.12 -14.06
CA PRO A 164 -16.46 -12.74 -14.09
C PRO A 164 -17.08 -11.82 -13.03
N ASP A 165 -18.23 -12.19 -12.46
CA ASP A 165 -19.15 -11.26 -11.80
C ASP A 165 -18.54 -10.57 -10.57
N PHE A 166 -17.91 -11.35 -9.68
CA PHE A 166 -17.30 -10.77 -8.47
C PHE A 166 -16.15 -9.81 -8.82
N TYR A 167 -15.25 -10.23 -9.70
CA TYR A 167 -14.12 -9.41 -10.07
C TYR A 167 -14.54 -8.15 -10.83
N GLN A 168 -15.57 -8.24 -11.68
CA GLN A 168 -16.08 -7.10 -12.42
C GLN A 168 -16.80 -6.10 -11.50
N ASP A 169 -17.65 -6.57 -10.56
CA ASP A 169 -18.36 -5.71 -9.62
C ASP A 169 -17.36 -4.94 -8.74
N VAL A 170 -16.33 -5.61 -8.21
CA VAL A 170 -15.28 -4.94 -7.44
C VAL A 170 -14.50 -3.95 -8.29
N ALA A 171 -14.12 -4.32 -9.51
CA ALA A 171 -13.40 -3.42 -10.42
C ALA A 171 -14.25 -2.18 -10.76
N ASN A 172 -15.56 -2.35 -10.97
CA ASN A 172 -16.47 -1.23 -11.21
C ASN A 172 -16.53 -0.29 -10.00
N ALA A 173 -16.61 -0.83 -8.79
CA ALA A 173 -16.61 -0.03 -7.56
C ALA A 173 -15.33 0.79 -7.38
N TYR A 174 -14.16 0.17 -7.66
CA TYR A 174 -12.88 0.89 -7.68
C TYR A 174 -12.82 1.94 -8.80
N GLY A 175 -13.33 1.62 -9.98
CA GLY A 175 -13.39 2.55 -11.12
C GLY A 175 -14.22 3.80 -10.80
N GLU A 176 -15.32 3.66 -10.05
CA GLU A 176 -16.11 4.81 -9.60
C GLU A 176 -15.32 5.68 -8.62
N GLU A 177 -14.64 5.10 -7.64
CA GLU A 177 -13.77 5.83 -6.71
C GLU A 177 -12.63 6.55 -7.43
N LEU A 178 -11.95 5.87 -8.37
CA LEU A 178 -10.87 6.48 -9.15
C LEU A 178 -11.37 7.65 -10.01
N ARG A 179 -12.59 7.56 -10.59
CA ARG A 179 -13.20 8.66 -11.35
C ARG A 179 -13.57 9.85 -10.47
N SER A 180 -14.10 9.60 -9.27
CA SER A 180 -14.40 10.63 -8.28
C SER A 180 -13.13 11.39 -7.86
N LEU A 181 -12.06 10.65 -7.52
CA LEU A 181 -10.76 11.24 -7.20
C LEU A 181 -10.17 12.04 -8.37
N ALA A 182 -10.24 11.51 -9.60
CA ALA A 182 -9.74 12.21 -10.79
C ALA A 182 -10.52 13.50 -11.07
N ALA A 183 -11.85 13.50 -10.89
CA ALA A 183 -12.68 14.69 -11.04
C ALA A 183 -12.28 15.79 -10.05
N ALA A 184 -11.83 15.44 -8.85
CA ALA A 184 -11.25 16.37 -7.87
C ALA A 184 -9.79 16.77 -8.20
N GLY A 185 -9.18 16.16 -9.24
CA GLY A 185 -7.83 16.44 -9.70
C GLY A 185 -6.74 15.57 -9.10
N CYS A 186 -7.09 14.37 -8.60
CA CYS A 186 -6.12 13.37 -8.20
C CYS A 186 -5.45 12.76 -9.44
N THR A 187 -4.12 12.80 -9.48
CA THR A 187 -3.32 12.24 -10.58
C THR A 187 -2.43 11.09 -10.14
N TYR A 188 -2.42 10.74 -8.86
CA TYR A 188 -1.58 9.68 -8.33
C TYR A 188 -2.29 8.87 -7.24
N VAL A 189 -2.54 7.60 -7.52
CA VAL A 189 -3.10 6.62 -6.58
C VAL A 189 -2.16 5.44 -6.45
N GLN A 190 -1.93 4.98 -5.23
CA GLN A 190 -1.22 3.74 -4.91
C GLN A 190 -2.17 2.74 -4.28
N MET A 191 -2.20 1.52 -4.81
CA MET A 191 -2.87 0.38 -4.19
C MET A 191 -1.90 -0.37 -3.29
N ASP A 192 -2.28 -0.62 -2.04
CA ASP A 192 -1.47 -1.37 -1.09
C ASP A 192 -1.91 -2.84 -1.07
N ASP A 193 -1.00 -3.74 -1.41
CA ASP A 193 -1.21 -5.19 -1.47
C ASP A 193 -0.26 -5.92 -0.52
N THR A 194 -0.76 -6.94 0.16
CA THR A 194 0.07 -7.89 0.90
C THR A 194 0.10 -9.27 0.25
N ASN A 195 -0.88 -9.57 -0.58
CA ASN A 195 -1.25 -10.91 -0.97
C ASN A 195 -0.22 -11.53 -1.93
N LEU A 196 0.27 -10.73 -2.88
CA LEU A 196 1.29 -11.18 -3.83
C LEU A 196 2.65 -11.38 -3.13
N ALA A 197 3.01 -10.50 -2.19
CA ALA A 197 4.21 -10.68 -1.38
C ALA A 197 4.09 -11.90 -0.45
N TYR A 198 2.91 -12.20 0.07
CA TYR A 198 2.65 -13.40 0.88
C TYR A 198 2.76 -14.69 0.05
N LEU A 199 2.40 -14.65 -1.22
CA LEU A 199 2.57 -15.79 -2.13
C LEU A 199 4.05 -16.07 -2.51
N CYS A 200 4.99 -15.26 -2.04
CA CYS A 200 6.44 -15.55 -2.06
C CYS A 200 6.88 -16.48 -0.90
N ASP A 201 6.08 -16.58 0.17
CA ASP A 201 6.39 -17.35 1.38
C ASP A 201 5.71 -18.72 1.35
N GLU A 202 6.48 -19.81 1.54
CA GLU A 202 5.91 -21.17 1.40
C GLU A 202 4.86 -21.50 2.46
N LYS A 203 4.94 -20.92 3.67
CA LYS A 203 3.89 -21.10 4.69
C LYS A 203 2.58 -20.46 4.26
N MET A 204 2.66 -19.29 3.65
CA MET A 204 1.48 -18.58 3.12
C MET A 204 0.92 -19.28 1.88
N ARG A 205 1.78 -19.86 1.03
CA ARG A 205 1.37 -20.70 -0.11
C ARG A 205 0.64 -21.94 0.36
N GLU A 206 1.16 -22.62 1.39
CA GLU A 206 0.49 -23.78 1.99
C GLU A 206 -0.87 -23.40 2.59
N ALA A 207 -0.97 -22.27 3.28
CA ALA A 207 -2.26 -21.75 3.77
C ALA A 207 -3.25 -21.45 2.62
N ALA A 208 -2.78 -21.03 1.45
CA ALA A 208 -3.62 -20.87 0.27
C ALA A 208 -4.14 -22.21 -0.24
N ARG A 209 -3.29 -23.26 -0.34
CA ARG A 209 -3.72 -24.63 -0.71
C ARG A 209 -4.80 -25.17 0.23
N GLN A 210 -4.63 -24.96 1.54
CA GLN A 210 -5.61 -25.40 2.55
C GLN A 210 -6.97 -24.70 2.41
N ARG A 211 -7.00 -23.48 1.87
CA ARG A 211 -8.25 -22.77 1.54
C ARG A 211 -8.85 -23.17 0.18
N GLY A 212 -8.18 -24.04 -0.58
CA GLY A 212 -8.61 -24.50 -1.89
C GLY A 212 -8.12 -23.65 -3.07
N ASP A 213 -7.15 -22.75 -2.85
CA ASP A 213 -6.50 -21.99 -3.90
C ASP A 213 -5.21 -22.67 -4.38
N ASP A 214 -4.94 -22.64 -5.68
CA ASP A 214 -3.61 -22.98 -6.20
C ASP A 214 -2.71 -21.75 -6.12
N PRO A 215 -1.64 -21.78 -5.29
CA PRO A 215 -0.74 -20.63 -5.13
C PRO A 215 0.12 -20.35 -6.36
N ASN A 216 0.16 -21.24 -7.36
CA ASN A 216 0.81 -20.97 -8.65
C ASN A 216 -0.12 -20.19 -9.59
N GLU A 217 -1.42 -20.52 -9.60
CA GLU A 217 -2.42 -19.87 -10.45
C GLU A 217 -2.95 -18.56 -9.83
N LEU A 218 -2.91 -18.44 -8.50
CA LEU A 218 -3.49 -17.31 -7.80
C LEU A 218 -2.85 -15.96 -8.18
N PRO A 219 -1.52 -15.81 -8.37
CA PRO A 219 -0.91 -14.57 -8.85
C PRO A 219 -1.44 -14.16 -10.23
N HIS A 220 -1.60 -15.11 -11.18
CA HIS A 220 -2.12 -14.86 -12.52
C HIS A 220 -3.60 -14.44 -12.49
N ARG A 221 -4.39 -15.06 -11.61
CA ARG A 221 -5.79 -14.65 -11.37
C ARG A 221 -5.87 -13.23 -10.81
N TYR A 222 -4.99 -12.89 -9.87
CA TYR A 222 -4.93 -11.53 -9.31
C TYR A 222 -4.43 -10.50 -10.33
N ALA A 223 -3.51 -10.86 -11.22
CA ALA A 223 -3.11 -9.99 -12.31
C ALA A 223 -4.30 -9.63 -13.22
N LYS A 224 -5.09 -10.62 -13.62
CA LYS A 224 -6.32 -10.40 -14.40
C LYS A 224 -7.32 -9.52 -13.64
N PHE A 225 -7.54 -9.80 -12.36
CA PHE A 225 -8.46 -9.03 -11.52
C PHE A 225 -8.03 -7.57 -11.38
N ILE A 226 -6.75 -7.31 -11.10
CA ILE A 226 -6.21 -5.95 -10.98
C ILE A 226 -6.30 -5.22 -12.32
N ASN A 227 -6.07 -5.90 -13.44
CA ASN A 227 -6.21 -5.30 -14.77
C ASN A 227 -7.63 -4.85 -15.09
N LEU A 228 -8.68 -5.46 -14.51
CA LEU A 228 -10.04 -4.93 -14.61
C LEU A 228 -10.20 -3.56 -13.93
N VAL A 229 -9.48 -3.33 -12.83
CA VAL A 229 -9.41 -2.01 -12.17
C VAL A 229 -8.59 -1.03 -13.02
N VAL A 230 -7.42 -1.47 -13.51
CA VAL A 230 -6.55 -0.65 -14.37
C VAL A 230 -7.27 -0.19 -15.63
N ALA A 231 -8.09 -1.05 -16.23
CA ALA A 231 -8.89 -0.72 -17.40
C ALA A 231 -9.92 0.42 -17.15
N GLN A 232 -10.22 0.71 -15.89
CA GLN A 232 -11.12 1.80 -15.50
C GLN A 232 -10.37 3.06 -15.03
N LYS A 233 -9.04 3.02 -15.02
CA LYS A 233 -8.19 4.15 -14.59
C LYS A 233 -8.45 5.37 -15.49
N PRO A 234 -8.77 6.55 -14.92
CA PRO A 234 -8.88 7.78 -15.68
C PRO A 234 -7.57 8.15 -16.40
N ALA A 235 -7.70 8.76 -17.59
CA ALA A 235 -6.54 9.23 -18.34
C ALA A 235 -5.73 10.25 -17.53
N GLY A 236 -4.40 10.15 -17.58
CA GLY A 236 -3.50 11.05 -16.86
C GLY A 236 -3.29 10.69 -15.37
N MET A 237 -3.95 9.66 -14.86
CA MET A 237 -3.71 9.16 -13.52
C MET A 237 -2.60 8.09 -13.51
N THR A 238 -1.63 8.23 -12.64
CA THR A 238 -0.67 7.17 -12.29
C THR A 238 -1.32 6.23 -11.28
N LEU A 239 -1.32 4.93 -11.57
CA LEU A 239 -1.78 3.88 -10.67
C LEU A 239 -0.62 2.96 -10.31
N ALA A 240 -0.13 3.06 -9.09
CA ALA A 240 0.97 2.25 -8.57
C ALA A 240 0.45 1.16 -7.61
N MET A 241 1.31 0.19 -7.29
CA MET A 241 1.03 -0.81 -6.26
C MET A 241 2.23 -0.98 -5.33
N HIS A 242 1.98 -1.01 -4.04
CA HIS A 242 2.96 -1.40 -3.03
C HIS A 242 2.72 -2.84 -2.58
N LEU A 243 3.81 -3.63 -2.56
CA LEU A 243 3.80 -5.04 -2.18
C LEU A 243 4.38 -5.19 -0.77
N CYS A 244 3.51 -5.08 0.22
CA CYS A 244 3.88 -5.14 1.63
C CYS A 244 4.07 -6.58 2.10
N ARG A 245 5.14 -6.82 2.86
CA ARG A 245 5.40 -8.12 3.50
C ARG A 245 4.81 -8.24 4.92
N GLY A 246 3.87 -7.34 5.27
CA GLY A 246 3.19 -7.36 6.56
C GLY A 246 3.96 -6.64 7.67
N ASN A 247 4.24 -5.36 7.48
CA ASN A 247 4.92 -4.52 8.48
C ASN A 247 3.98 -4.23 9.68
N PHE A 248 4.28 -4.86 10.81
CA PHE A 248 3.56 -4.65 12.08
C PHE A 248 4.56 -4.56 13.23
N LYS A 249 4.60 -3.39 13.91
CA LYS A 249 5.53 -3.14 15.02
C LYS A 249 6.96 -3.61 14.73
N SER A 250 7.51 -3.14 13.60
CA SER A 250 8.87 -3.48 13.14
C SER A 250 9.11 -4.95 12.79
N THR A 251 8.06 -5.78 12.66
CA THR A 251 8.16 -7.17 12.20
C THR A 251 7.78 -7.32 10.72
N HIS A 252 7.83 -8.53 10.20
CA HIS A 252 7.27 -8.91 8.90
C HIS A 252 6.53 -10.26 9.02
N ALA A 253 5.55 -10.46 8.15
CA ALA A 253 4.75 -11.69 8.14
C ALA A 253 5.21 -12.70 7.08
N ALA A 254 5.84 -12.23 6.00
CA ALA A 254 6.24 -13.08 4.87
C ALA A 254 7.68 -12.83 4.44
N SER A 255 8.35 -13.91 4.03
CA SER A 255 9.69 -13.93 3.46
C SER A 255 9.68 -14.67 2.12
N GLY A 256 10.73 -14.56 1.34
CA GLY A 256 10.88 -15.27 0.06
C GLY A 256 11.16 -14.31 -1.10
N ASN A 257 11.86 -14.85 -2.09
CA ASN A 257 12.14 -14.15 -3.36
C ASN A 257 10.83 -13.91 -4.12
N TYR A 258 10.73 -12.83 -4.87
CA TYR A 258 9.56 -12.51 -5.69
C TYR A 258 9.38 -13.41 -6.92
N GLU A 259 10.29 -14.35 -7.21
CA GLU A 259 10.25 -15.21 -8.38
C GLU A 259 8.89 -15.94 -8.59
N PRO A 260 8.23 -16.50 -7.53
CA PRO A 260 6.95 -17.19 -7.70
C PRO A 260 5.80 -16.32 -8.23
N VAL A 261 5.93 -15.00 -8.11
CA VAL A 261 4.88 -14.04 -8.51
C VAL A 261 5.34 -13.07 -9.59
N ALA A 262 6.63 -13.10 -9.96
CA ALA A 262 7.27 -12.06 -10.76
C ALA A 262 6.66 -11.90 -12.16
N GLU A 263 6.33 -12.98 -12.83
CA GLU A 263 5.74 -12.92 -14.18
C GLU A 263 4.33 -12.32 -14.12
N ALA A 264 3.47 -12.81 -13.23
CA ALA A 264 2.14 -12.26 -13.03
C ALA A 264 2.18 -10.78 -12.61
N LEU A 265 3.08 -10.45 -11.66
CA LEU A 265 3.21 -9.11 -11.11
C LEU A 265 3.73 -8.09 -12.12
N LEU A 266 4.87 -8.38 -12.76
CA LEU A 266 5.58 -7.39 -13.56
C LEU A 266 5.23 -7.43 -15.05
N LYS A 267 4.91 -8.62 -15.59
CA LYS A 267 4.63 -8.79 -17.02
C LYS A 267 3.15 -8.75 -17.36
N GLU A 268 2.28 -9.29 -16.48
CA GLU A 268 0.85 -9.41 -16.78
C GLU A 268 0.02 -8.26 -16.22
N MET A 269 0.38 -7.68 -15.05
CA MET A 269 -0.30 -6.50 -14.53
C MET A 269 0.11 -5.25 -15.30
N ASP A 270 -0.87 -4.42 -15.66
CA ASP A 270 -0.65 -3.20 -16.44
C ASP A 270 -0.62 -1.93 -15.56
N LEU A 271 -0.04 -2.02 -14.38
CA LEU A 271 0.20 -0.88 -13.50
C LEU A 271 1.32 0.01 -14.02
N ASP A 272 1.35 1.26 -13.56
CA ASP A 272 2.38 2.24 -13.96
C ASP A 272 3.68 2.07 -13.14
N ALA A 273 3.56 1.72 -11.84
CA ALA A 273 4.71 1.52 -10.96
C ALA A 273 4.46 0.44 -9.89
N TYR A 274 5.54 -0.18 -9.43
CA TYR A 274 5.56 -1.26 -8.44
C TYR A 274 6.55 -0.94 -7.33
N PHE A 275 6.07 -0.77 -6.09
CA PHE A 275 6.90 -0.59 -4.91
C PHE A 275 7.20 -1.96 -4.30
N MET A 276 8.46 -2.39 -4.34
CA MET A 276 8.87 -3.72 -3.92
C MET A 276 9.88 -3.65 -2.77
N GLU A 277 9.63 -4.40 -1.70
CA GLU A 277 10.53 -4.45 -0.54
C GLU A 277 11.79 -5.25 -0.83
N TYR A 278 12.96 -4.61 -0.68
CA TYR A 278 14.29 -5.19 -0.85
C TYR A 278 15.30 -4.71 0.20
N ASP A 279 14.83 -4.36 1.39
CA ASP A 279 15.66 -3.78 2.47
C ASP A 279 16.59 -4.78 3.16
N ASP A 280 16.35 -6.09 3.02
CA ASP A 280 17.21 -7.15 3.54
C ASP A 280 17.13 -8.44 2.70
N ASP A 281 17.88 -9.47 3.12
CA ASP A 281 18.03 -10.75 2.40
C ASP A 281 16.74 -11.59 2.32
N ARG A 282 15.71 -11.31 3.15
CA ARG A 282 14.44 -12.05 3.11
C ARG A 282 13.71 -11.92 1.77
N SER A 283 13.98 -10.85 1.03
CA SER A 283 13.36 -10.56 -0.28
C SER A 283 14.08 -11.22 -1.46
N GLY A 284 15.24 -11.84 -1.23
CA GLY A 284 16.06 -12.47 -2.25
C GLY A 284 16.75 -11.47 -3.18
N ASP A 285 17.03 -11.90 -4.39
CA ASP A 285 17.76 -11.15 -5.41
C ASP A 285 16.83 -10.34 -6.35
N PHE A 286 17.45 -9.56 -7.27
CA PHE A 286 16.73 -8.70 -8.22
C PHE A 286 16.37 -9.39 -9.56
N LYS A 287 16.64 -10.69 -9.73
CA LYS A 287 16.28 -11.42 -10.96
C LYS A 287 14.81 -11.25 -11.39
N PRO A 288 13.83 -11.21 -10.48
CA PRO A 288 12.44 -10.95 -10.83
C PRO A 288 12.22 -9.70 -11.69
N LEU A 289 13.06 -8.68 -11.57
CA LEU A 289 12.95 -7.43 -12.34
C LEU A 289 13.12 -7.59 -13.85
N ARG A 290 13.68 -8.72 -14.34
CA ARG A 290 13.79 -9.03 -15.77
C ARG A 290 12.44 -9.11 -16.49
N TYR A 291 11.36 -9.27 -15.76
CA TYR A 291 9.99 -9.28 -16.31
C TYR A 291 9.40 -7.88 -16.48
N LEU A 292 10.09 -6.81 -16.01
CA LEU A 292 9.56 -5.45 -16.10
C LEU A 292 9.49 -4.97 -17.56
N PRO A 293 8.31 -4.63 -18.09
CA PRO A 293 8.17 -4.12 -19.43
C PRO A 293 8.62 -2.66 -19.54
N LYS A 294 8.91 -2.22 -20.74
CA LYS A 294 9.25 -0.81 -21.02
C LYS A 294 8.10 0.11 -20.60
N GLY A 295 8.45 1.28 -20.04
CA GLY A 295 7.49 2.31 -19.65
C GLY A 295 6.86 2.11 -18.29
N LYS A 296 7.24 1.05 -17.56
CA LYS A 296 6.85 0.81 -16.16
C LYS A 296 8.01 1.10 -15.23
N THR A 297 7.72 1.42 -13.97
CA THR A 297 8.75 1.74 -12.98
C THR A 297 8.72 0.75 -11.82
N VAL A 298 9.88 0.27 -11.37
CA VAL A 298 10.02 -0.38 -10.07
C VAL A 298 10.63 0.60 -9.08
N VAL A 299 9.96 0.79 -7.96
CA VAL A 299 10.45 1.57 -6.83
C VAL A 299 11.09 0.60 -5.84
N LEU A 300 12.40 0.66 -5.74
CA LEU A 300 13.22 -0.21 -4.91
C LEU A 300 13.13 0.23 -3.45
N GLY A 301 12.42 -0.53 -2.63
CA GLY A 301 12.31 -0.32 -1.20
C GLY A 301 13.55 -0.81 -0.46
N LEU A 302 14.65 -0.06 -0.52
CA LEU A 302 15.97 -0.44 0.01
C LEU A 302 16.25 0.08 1.43
N VAL A 303 15.49 1.07 1.90
CA VAL A 303 15.69 1.69 3.20
C VAL A 303 14.67 1.16 4.19
N THR A 304 15.11 0.47 5.25
CA THR A 304 14.19 -0.09 6.24
C THR A 304 13.49 0.97 7.06
N THR A 305 12.19 0.78 7.33
CA THR A 305 11.41 1.60 8.26
C THR A 305 11.25 0.96 9.64
N LYS A 306 11.85 -0.22 9.85
CA LYS A 306 11.64 -1.04 11.06
C LYS A 306 12.46 -0.56 12.25
N PHE A 307 13.64 0.00 12.00
CA PHE A 307 14.55 0.50 13.05
C PHE A 307 15.36 1.69 12.56
N GLY A 308 15.90 2.47 13.54
CA GLY A 308 16.57 3.74 13.29
C GLY A 308 17.99 3.64 12.72
N ALA A 309 18.60 2.44 12.62
CA ALA A 309 19.91 2.27 12.01
C ALA A 309 19.90 2.77 10.56
N MET A 310 20.89 3.58 10.20
CA MET A 310 21.00 4.19 8.88
C MET A 310 21.74 3.26 7.91
N GLU A 311 21.21 3.10 6.73
CA GLU A 311 21.89 2.48 5.60
C GLU A 311 23.01 3.41 5.09
N SER A 312 24.06 2.83 4.49
CA SER A 312 25.08 3.65 3.84
C SER A 312 24.69 4.00 2.41
N LYS A 313 24.95 5.22 1.99
CA LYS A 313 24.68 5.70 0.64
C LYS A 313 25.37 4.83 -0.43
N ASP A 314 26.63 4.43 -0.21
CA ASP A 314 27.36 3.53 -1.09
C ASP A 314 26.75 2.13 -1.14
N GLY A 315 26.19 1.65 -0.03
CA GLY A 315 25.44 0.41 0.03
C GLY A 315 24.18 0.45 -0.83
N LEU A 316 23.42 1.53 -0.72
CA LEU A 316 22.22 1.75 -1.55
C LEU A 316 22.55 1.84 -3.02
N LYS A 317 23.61 2.59 -3.42
CA LYS A 317 24.06 2.69 -4.80
C LYS A 317 24.45 1.33 -5.38
N ARG A 318 25.23 0.52 -4.64
CA ARG A 318 25.56 -0.85 -5.08
C ARG A 318 24.33 -1.71 -5.31
N ARG A 319 23.30 -1.62 -4.43
CA ARG A 319 22.04 -2.35 -4.60
C ARG A 319 21.25 -1.86 -5.83
N ILE A 320 21.27 -0.56 -6.10
CA ILE A 320 20.68 0.00 -7.33
C ILE A 320 21.43 -0.50 -8.57
N ASP A 321 22.77 -0.54 -8.56
CA ASP A 321 23.58 -1.08 -9.64
C ASP A 321 23.32 -2.58 -9.89
N GLU A 322 23.10 -3.35 -8.82
CA GLU A 322 22.69 -4.76 -8.93
C GLU A 322 21.31 -4.90 -9.59
N ALA A 323 20.34 -4.09 -9.21
CA ALA A 323 19.00 -4.08 -9.81
C ALA A 323 19.05 -3.65 -11.29
N ALA A 324 19.91 -2.69 -11.62
CA ALA A 324 20.10 -2.18 -12.99
C ALA A 324 20.66 -3.21 -13.99
N ARG A 325 21.13 -4.38 -13.49
CA ARG A 325 21.50 -5.52 -14.35
C ARG A 325 20.28 -6.26 -14.93
N TYR A 326 19.09 -6.06 -14.35
CA TYR A 326 17.87 -6.77 -14.70
C TYR A 326 16.77 -5.85 -15.26
N ALA A 327 16.82 -4.55 -14.94
CA ALA A 327 15.91 -3.55 -15.46
C ALA A 327 16.68 -2.25 -15.77
N PRO A 328 16.32 -1.49 -16.82
CA PRO A 328 16.97 -0.22 -17.14
C PRO A 328 16.94 0.75 -15.96
N LEU A 329 18.04 1.48 -15.74
CA LEU A 329 18.17 2.42 -14.61
C LEU A 329 17.09 3.51 -14.63
N ASP A 330 16.67 3.97 -15.81
CA ASP A 330 15.58 4.94 -15.98
C ASP A 330 14.18 4.41 -15.65
N GLN A 331 14.04 3.08 -15.47
CA GLN A 331 12.84 2.43 -14.98
C GLN A 331 12.90 2.08 -13.47
N LEU A 332 13.95 2.52 -12.78
CA LEU A 332 14.13 2.31 -11.34
C LEU A 332 13.96 3.62 -10.57
N ALA A 333 13.47 3.51 -9.36
CA ALA A 333 13.39 4.59 -8.38
C ALA A 333 13.71 4.03 -6.99
N LEU A 334 13.90 4.89 -6.00
CA LEU A 334 14.25 4.51 -4.63
C LEU A 334 13.17 4.91 -3.63
N SER A 335 12.90 4.06 -2.64
CA SER A 335 12.00 4.38 -1.52
C SER A 335 12.40 3.67 -0.23
N PRO A 336 11.80 4.05 0.93
CA PRO A 336 11.70 3.14 2.07
C PRO A 336 10.96 1.85 1.67
N GLN A 337 11.24 0.74 2.36
CA GLN A 337 10.67 -0.57 2.01
C GLN A 337 9.16 -0.64 2.25
N CYS A 338 8.65 0.09 3.26
CA CYS A 338 7.24 0.19 3.61
C CYS A 338 6.96 1.57 4.23
N GLY A 339 5.73 1.83 4.67
CA GLY A 339 5.41 2.98 5.50
C GLY A 339 6.05 2.90 6.90
N PHE A 340 6.17 4.03 7.57
CA PHE A 340 6.69 4.11 8.95
C PHE A 340 5.65 3.73 10.01
N SER A 341 4.37 3.71 9.64
CA SER A 341 3.25 3.39 10.53
C SER A 341 2.10 2.73 9.78
N SER A 342 2.34 1.53 9.26
CA SER A 342 1.35 0.76 8.48
C SER A 342 0.11 0.39 9.30
N THR A 343 0.20 0.44 10.63
CA THR A 343 -0.92 0.35 11.57
C THR A 343 -0.86 1.49 12.57
N VAL A 344 -1.94 1.68 13.33
CA VAL A 344 -2.02 2.73 14.37
C VAL A 344 -0.87 2.67 15.40
N HIS A 345 -0.27 1.51 15.59
CA HIS A 345 0.83 1.33 16.57
C HIS A 345 2.16 1.91 16.13
N GLY A 346 2.39 2.08 14.81
CA GLY A 346 3.68 2.53 14.27
C GLY A 346 4.81 1.53 14.43
N ASN A 347 5.95 1.83 13.81
CA ASN A 347 7.20 1.11 13.98
C ASN A 347 8.01 1.67 15.16
N ASP A 348 8.92 0.87 15.69
CA ASP A 348 9.84 1.26 16.78
C ASP A 348 11.01 2.10 16.22
N ILE A 349 10.69 3.31 15.81
CA ILE A 349 11.63 4.25 15.20
C ILE A 349 11.29 5.69 15.63
N ALA A 350 12.32 6.50 15.92
CA ALA A 350 12.13 7.89 16.25
C ALA A 350 11.81 8.76 15.02
N VAL A 351 11.09 9.88 15.23
CA VAL A 351 10.72 10.81 14.15
C VAL A 351 11.96 11.41 13.47
N GLU A 352 13.04 11.64 14.23
CA GLU A 352 14.31 12.13 13.71
C GLU A 352 14.96 11.10 12.75
N ALA A 353 14.89 9.83 13.10
CA ALA A 353 15.37 8.74 12.22
C ALA A 353 14.49 8.58 10.98
N GLN A 354 13.16 8.71 11.11
CA GLN A 354 12.25 8.78 9.97
C GLN A 354 12.67 9.91 8.99
N ARG A 355 12.93 11.12 9.51
CA ARG A 355 13.41 12.26 8.72
C ARG A 355 14.76 11.97 8.04
N ALA A 356 15.71 11.42 8.79
CA ALA A 356 17.04 11.11 8.27
C ALA A 356 17.01 10.08 7.15
N LYS A 357 16.20 9.02 7.30
CA LYS A 357 16.01 7.99 6.27
C LYS A 357 15.38 8.52 4.99
N LEU A 358 14.38 9.40 5.09
CA LEU A 358 13.79 10.04 3.91
C LEU A 358 14.81 10.95 3.19
N ARG A 359 15.62 11.72 3.94
CA ARG A 359 16.70 12.51 3.34
C ARG A 359 17.73 11.61 2.65
N LEU A 360 18.10 10.48 3.26
CA LEU A 360 19.01 9.51 2.66
C LEU A 360 18.47 8.99 1.33
N VAL A 361 17.17 8.66 1.25
CA VAL A 361 16.50 8.24 0.02
C VAL A 361 16.63 9.32 -1.06
N ILE A 362 16.27 10.57 -0.74
CA ILE A 362 16.27 11.69 -1.67
C ILE A 362 17.69 11.99 -2.16
N GLU A 363 18.65 12.15 -1.24
CA GLU A 363 20.04 12.43 -1.58
C GLU A 363 20.69 11.34 -2.41
N THR A 364 20.43 10.06 -2.07
CA THR A 364 20.94 8.92 -2.86
C THR A 364 20.34 8.94 -4.26
N ALA A 365 19.05 9.17 -4.39
CA ALA A 365 18.38 9.23 -5.69
C ALA A 365 18.90 10.40 -6.55
N GLN A 366 19.11 11.58 -5.98
CA GLN A 366 19.69 12.72 -6.66
C GLN A 366 21.12 12.46 -7.16
N GLU A 367 21.92 11.69 -6.42
CA GLU A 367 23.27 11.30 -6.85
C GLU A 367 23.27 10.22 -7.95
N VAL A 368 22.21 9.42 -8.07
CA VAL A 368 22.11 8.34 -9.07
C VAL A 368 21.44 8.83 -10.36
N TRP A 369 20.36 9.60 -10.26
CA TRP A 369 19.53 10.00 -11.39
C TRP A 369 19.61 11.50 -11.75
N GLY A 370 20.22 12.35 -10.91
CA GLY A 370 20.34 13.80 -11.12
C GLY A 370 19.19 14.54 -10.52
#